data_77bebcc3ce8cad2fad7cd77428deb0ae
#
_entry.id   77bebcc3ce8cad2fad7cd77428deb0ae
#
_cell.length_a   1.000
_cell.length_b   1.000
_cell.length_c   1.000
_cell.angle_alpha   90.00
_cell.angle_beta   90.00
_cell.angle_gamma   90.00
#
_symmetry.space_group_name_H-M   'P 1'
#
loop_
_entity.id
_entity.type
_entity.pdbx_description
1 polymer ?
#
loop_
_entity_poly.entity_id
_entity_poly.type
_entity_poly.pdbx_seq_one_letter_code
_entity_poly.pdbx_strand_id
1 'polypeptide(L)'
;TVADSTVYGVCGEGTAMHTVELITDAGDSVTYIIQEDEEGRSCVQGGLLVGDRLAVIGATDRDGERVATKVINLTTLQGKWTSLDKNFEILEGGLIKSNVTAESNPWTEWKILNGQLLLNRDTFDIDQLSADSLYLENHDGIFVYKRVKKDA
;
A
#
# COMPACT_ATOMS: atom_id res chain seq x y z
N THR A 1 0.37 -4.74 -22.67
CA THR A 1 -0.25 -4.82 -21.35
C THR A 1 0.74 -5.32 -20.32
N VAL A 2 0.90 -4.59 -19.23
CA VAL A 2 1.78 -4.98 -18.13
C VAL A 2 1.01 -5.95 -17.24
N ALA A 3 1.58 -7.14 -17.03
CA ALA A 3 0.97 -8.11 -16.12
C ALA A 3 1.15 -7.63 -14.69
N ASP A 4 0.09 -7.74 -13.88
CA ASP A 4 0.15 -7.42 -12.46
C ASP A 4 0.72 -8.62 -11.70
N SER A 5 1.93 -8.47 -11.13
CA SER A 5 2.56 -9.51 -10.33
C SER A 5 2.31 -9.34 -8.82
N THR A 6 1.40 -8.46 -8.45
CA THR A 6 1.04 -8.25 -7.04
C THR A 6 0.25 -9.43 -6.50
N VAL A 7 0.62 -9.91 -5.32
CA VAL A 7 -0.10 -10.98 -4.61
C VAL A 7 -0.85 -10.34 -3.44
N TYR A 8 -2.14 -10.60 -3.36
CA TYR A 8 -3.01 -10.05 -2.32
C TYR A 8 -3.32 -11.10 -1.27
N GLY A 9 -3.41 -10.67 -0.04
CA GLY A 9 -3.78 -11.55 1.05
C GLY A 9 -3.84 -10.81 2.38
N VAL A 10 -3.79 -11.57 3.45
CA VAL A 10 -3.91 -11.07 4.82
C VAL A 10 -2.63 -11.41 5.58
N CYS A 11 -2.17 -10.49 6.42
CA CYS A 11 -1.01 -10.71 7.27
C CYS A 11 -1.31 -11.81 8.29
N GLY A 12 -0.50 -12.87 8.27
CA GLY A 12 -0.68 -14.04 9.13
C GLY A 12 0.11 -13.96 10.43
N GLU A 13 -0.22 -14.85 11.36
CA GLU A 13 0.39 -14.89 12.69
C GLU A 13 1.88 -15.29 12.67
N GLY A 14 2.35 -15.89 11.56
CA GLY A 14 3.75 -16.24 11.41
C GLY A 14 4.67 -15.09 11.04
N THR A 15 4.12 -13.89 10.91
CA THR A 15 4.91 -12.69 10.62
C THR A 15 5.83 -12.35 11.79
N ALA A 16 7.09 -12.07 11.46
CA ALA A 16 8.12 -11.75 12.46
C ALA A 16 8.89 -10.50 12.02
N MET A 17 9.97 -10.18 12.74
CA MET A 17 10.71 -8.93 12.52
C MET A 17 11.22 -8.77 11.07
N HIS A 18 11.69 -9.85 10.47
CA HIS A 18 12.30 -9.80 9.13
C HIS A 18 11.54 -10.62 8.09
N THR A 19 10.39 -11.16 8.44
CA THR A 19 9.59 -12.00 7.55
C THR A 19 8.12 -11.63 7.64
N VAL A 20 7.42 -11.79 6.53
CA VAL A 20 5.96 -11.61 6.49
C VAL A 20 5.33 -12.92 6.03
N GLU A 21 4.34 -13.39 6.80
CA GLU A 21 3.49 -14.47 6.38
C GLU A 21 2.25 -13.88 5.71
N LEU A 22 2.04 -14.26 4.45
CA LEU A 22 0.88 -13.81 3.70
C LEU A 22 -0.07 -14.99 3.52
N ILE A 23 -1.29 -14.85 4.02
CA ILE A 23 -2.36 -15.79 3.73
C ILE A 23 -3.04 -15.27 2.47
N THR A 24 -2.73 -15.88 1.33
CA THR A 24 -3.19 -15.39 0.04
C THR A 24 -4.69 -15.52 -0.12
N ASP A 25 -5.25 -14.81 -1.07
CA ASP A 25 -6.69 -14.90 -1.38
C ASP A 25 -7.11 -16.31 -1.80
N ALA A 26 -6.17 -17.11 -2.31
CA ALA A 26 -6.41 -18.52 -2.65
C ALA A 26 -6.37 -19.45 -1.42
N GLY A 27 -6.02 -18.92 -0.24
CA GLY A 27 -5.98 -19.69 1.00
C GLY A 27 -4.63 -20.29 1.34
N ASP A 28 -3.60 -20.01 0.54
CA ASP A 28 -2.25 -20.54 0.78
C ASP A 28 -1.49 -19.64 1.75
N SER A 29 -0.65 -20.25 2.59
CA SER A 29 0.25 -19.52 3.47
C SER A 29 1.62 -19.45 2.81
N VAL A 30 2.12 -18.23 2.57
CA VAL A 30 3.43 -18.00 1.94
C VAL A 30 4.24 -17.07 2.83
N THR A 31 5.46 -17.47 3.13
CA THR A 31 6.36 -16.62 3.93
C THR A 31 7.41 -15.99 3.03
N TYR A 32 7.58 -14.68 3.17
CA TYR A 32 8.58 -13.91 2.44
C TYR A 32 9.59 -13.32 3.41
N ILE A 33 10.85 -13.27 2.98
CA ILE A 33 11.87 -12.47 3.68
C ILE A 33 11.66 -11.01 3.25
N ILE A 34 11.55 -10.12 4.22
CA ILE A 34 11.36 -8.70 3.93
C ILE A 34 12.67 -8.08 3.48
N GLN A 35 12.71 -7.52 2.28
CA GLN A 35 13.89 -6.85 1.77
C GLN A 35 14.11 -5.53 2.51
N GLU A 36 15.36 -5.25 2.84
CA GLU A 36 15.77 -4.00 3.46
C GLU A 36 16.80 -3.32 2.55
N ASP A 37 16.85 -1.97 2.56
CA ASP A 37 17.85 -1.23 1.81
C ASP A 37 19.17 -1.16 2.60
N GLU A 38 20.18 -0.50 2.02
CA GLU A 38 21.51 -0.39 2.63
C GLU A 38 21.49 0.34 3.98
N GLU A 39 20.46 1.14 4.23
CA GLU A 39 20.29 1.88 5.48
C GLU A 39 19.42 1.13 6.49
N GLY A 40 19.00 -0.09 6.18
CA GLY A 40 18.19 -0.92 7.05
C GLY A 40 16.69 -0.61 6.99
N ARG A 41 16.25 0.20 6.04
CA ARG A 41 14.83 0.50 5.88
C ARG A 41 14.14 -0.63 5.13
N SER A 42 13.02 -1.11 5.67
CA SER A 42 12.28 -2.19 5.03
C SER A 42 11.44 -1.68 3.86
N CYS A 43 11.09 -2.60 2.97
CA CYS A 43 10.20 -2.31 1.85
C CYS A 43 8.73 -2.24 2.25
N VAL A 44 8.41 -2.40 3.54
CA VAL A 44 7.04 -2.41 4.04
C VAL A 44 6.53 -0.99 4.20
N GLN A 45 5.37 -0.72 3.62
CA GLN A 45 4.67 0.55 3.78
C GLN A 45 3.36 0.30 4.53
N GLY A 46 3.18 0.97 5.67
CA GLY A 46 1.97 0.90 6.47
C GLY A 46 1.99 -0.08 7.62
N GLY A 47 3.15 -0.68 7.91
CA GLY A 47 3.31 -1.63 9.02
C GLY A 47 2.71 -3.00 8.72
N LEU A 48 2.84 -3.90 9.69
CA LEU A 48 2.35 -5.27 9.59
C LEU A 48 1.65 -5.65 10.89
N LEU A 49 0.32 -5.74 10.83
CA LEU A 49 -0.48 -6.28 11.93
C LEU A 49 -1.25 -7.50 11.43
N VAL A 50 -1.32 -8.52 12.26
CA VAL A 50 -2.08 -9.74 11.94
C VAL A 50 -3.51 -9.36 11.59
N GLY A 51 -4.00 -9.86 10.46
CA GLY A 51 -5.33 -9.55 9.96
C GLY A 51 -5.38 -8.39 8.96
N ASP A 52 -4.30 -7.63 8.81
CA ASP A 52 -4.27 -6.53 7.84
C ASP A 52 -4.18 -7.08 6.42
N ARG A 53 -4.87 -6.41 5.50
CA ARG A 53 -4.80 -6.76 4.09
C ARG A 53 -3.54 -6.18 3.46
N LEU A 54 -2.80 -7.01 2.75
CA LEU A 54 -1.52 -6.67 2.18
C LEU A 54 -1.49 -6.88 0.68
N ALA A 55 -0.71 -6.05 -0.01
CA ALA A 55 -0.32 -6.25 -1.40
C ALA A 55 1.19 -6.46 -1.41
N VAL A 56 1.64 -7.60 -1.92
CA VAL A 56 3.04 -8.01 -1.87
C VAL A 56 3.57 -8.25 -3.27
N ILE A 57 4.74 -7.67 -3.57
CA ILE A 57 5.52 -8.05 -4.74
C ILE A 57 6.72 -8.84 -4.25
N GLY A 58 6.85 -10.06 -4.74
CA GLY A 58 7.92 -10.96 -4.33
C GLY A 58 8.79 -11.39 -5.49
N ALA A 59 9.96 -11.88 -5.14
CA ALA A 59 10.91 -12.50 -6.06
C ALA A 59 11.55 -13.68 -5.37
N THR A 60 12.12 -14.60 -6.16
CA THR A 60 12.88 -15.71 -5.62
C THR A 60 14.36 -15.36 -5.72
N ASP A 61 15.11 -15.48 -4.63
CA ASP A 61 16.53 -15.19 -4.62
C ASP A 61 17.34 -16.38 -5.17
N ARG A 62 18.68 -16.27 -5.14
CA ARG A 62 19.58 -17.29 -5.67
C ARG A 62 19.49 -18.61 -4.93
N ASP A 63 19.11 -18.57 -3.65
CA ASP A 63 18.98 -19.76 -2.81
C ASP A 63 17.60 -20.40 -2.89
N GLY A 64 16.73 -19.85 -3.72
CA GLY A 64 15.36 -20.34 -3.87
C GLY A 64 14.40 -19.81 -2.81
N GLU A 65 14.83 -18.86 -2.00
CA GLU A 65 13.99 -18.26 -0.97
C GLU A 65 13.13 -17.14 -1.55
N ARG A 66 11.92 -17.01 -1.04
CA ARG A 66 11.01 -15.93 -1.44
C ARG A 66 11.34 -14.66 -0.68
N VAL A 67 11.52 -13.58 -1.42
CA VAL A 67 11.84 -12.26 -0.86
C VAL A 67 10.73 -11.30 -1.27
N ALA A 68 10.18 -10.58 -0.30
CA ALA A 68 9.24 -9.50 -0.59
C ALA A 68 10.04 -8.25 -0.92
N THR A 69 9.90 -7.76 -2.14
CA THR A 69 10.59 -6.55 -2.60
C THR A 69 9.75 -5.31 -2.34
N LYS A 70 8.44 -5.47 -2.15
CA LYS A 70 7.53 -4.38 -1.82
C LYS A 70 6.32 -4.95 -1.09
N VAL A 71 5.94 -4.33 0.01
CA VAL A 71 4.74 -4.69 0.78
C VAL A 71 3.97 -3.41 1.08
N ILE A 72 2.70 -3.39 0.71
CA ILE A 72 1.82 -2.26 0.99
C ILE A 72 0.67 -2.75 1.85
N ASN A 73 0.51 -2.13 3.02
CA ASN A 73 -0.59 -2.45 3.91
C ASN A 73 -1.84 -1.68 3.45
N LEU A 74 -2.77 -2.41 2.84
CA LEU A 74 -3.99 -1.83 2.28
C LEU A 74 -4.97 -1.40 3.38
N THR A 75 -4.92 -2.04 4.53
CA THR A 75 -5.74 -1.63 5.68
C THR A 75 -5.30 -0.26 6.19
N THR A 76 -4.00 -0.02 6.26
CA THR A 76 -3.46 1.29 6.67
C THR A 76 -3.73 2.36 5.60
N LEU A 77 -3.71 1.97 4.31
CA LEU A 77 -3.96 2.90 3.21
C LEU A 77 -5.40 3.43 3.23
N GLN A 78 -6.35 2.62 3.66
CA GLN A 78 -7.75 3.03 3.75
C GLN A 78 -7.94 4.12 4.82
N GLY A 79 -8.87 5.02 4.58
CA GLY A 79 -9.22 6.08 5.50
C GLY A 79 -9.22 7.45 4.83
N LYS A 80 -9.33 8.49 5.65
CA LYS A 80 -9.43 9.87 5.17
C LYS A 80 -8.06 10.52 5.14
N TRP A 81 -7.73 11.11 4.00
CA TRP A 81 -6.46 11.80 3.78
C TRP A 81 -6.72 13.23 3.31
N THR A 82 -5.90 14.16 3.76
CA THR A 82 -6.07 15.57 3.41
C THR A 82 -4.74 16.24 3.12
N SER A 83 -4.79 17.21 2.19
CA SER A 83 -3.73 18.16 1.93
C SER A 83 -4.38 19.52 1.71
N LEU A 84 -3.59 20.53 1.30
CA LEU A 84 -4.14 21.86 1.03
C LEU A 84 -5.19 21.83 -0.10
N ASP A 85 -4.99 20.96 -1.10
CA ASP A 85 -5.81 20.94 -2.31
C ASP A 85 -6.74 19.74 -2.41
N LYS A 86 -6.56 18.73 -1.57
CA LYS A 86 -7.28 17.48 -1.67
C LYS A 86 -7.80 17.04 -0.32
N ASN A 87 -8.98 16.48 -0.31
CA ASN A 87 -9.55 15.80 0.85
C ASN A 87 -10.35 14.62 0.32
N PHE A 88 -9.90 13.42 0.63
CA PHE A 88 -10.53 12.22 0.08
C PHE A 88 -10.46 11.07 1.08
N GLU A 89 -11.33 10.10 0.86
CA GLU A 89 -11.37 8.89 1.67
C GLU A 89 -11.16 7.67 0.77
N ILE A 90 -10.16 6.87 1.11
CA ILE A 90 -9.89 5.60 0.42
C ILE A 90 -10.72 4.53 1.10
N LEU A 91 -11.61 3.90 0.34
CA LEU A 91 -12.58 2.93 0.82
C LEU A 91 -12.23 1.53 0.33
N GLU A 92 -12.65 0.54 1.08
CA GLU A 92 -12.55 -0.86 0.67
C GLU A 92 -13.27 -1.07 -0.67
N GLY A 93 -12.78 -2.02 -1.46
CA GLY A 93 -13.41 -2.35 -2.73
C GLY A 93 -12.99 -1.48 -3.91
N GLY A 94 -11.92 -0.68 -3.75
CA GLY A 94 -11.37 0.10 -4.85
C GLY A 94 -12.09 1.43 -5.08
N LEU A 95 -12.81 1.93 -4.10
CA LEU A 95 -13.57 3.18 -4.22
C LEU A 95 -12.87 4.33 -3.48
N ILE A 96 -13.03 5.53 -4.02
CA ILE A 96 -12.57 6.77 -3.35
C ILE A 96 -13.74 7.74 -3.30
N LYS A 97 -13.90 8.38 -2.14
CA LYS A 97 -14.87 9.45 -1.96
C LYS A 97 -14.11 10.76 -1.80
N SER A 98 -14.32 11.70 -2.73
CA SER A 98 -13.76 13.04 -2.60
C SER A 98 -14.68 13.89 -1.74
N ASN A 99 -14.09 14.64 -0.80
CA ASN A 99 -14.83 15.53 0.07
C ASN A 99 -14.73 16.99 -0.36
N VAL A 100 -14.08 17.27 -1.49
CA VAL A 100 -13.97 18.63 -2.06
C VAL A 100 -15.02 18.79 -3.15
N THR A 101 -16.11 19.49 -2.84
CA THR A 101 -17.26 19.62 -3.75
C THR A 101 -16.97 20.39 -5.02
N ALA A 102 -15.98 21.29 -5.00
CA ALA A 102 -15.62 22.13 -6.15
C ALA A 102 -14.50 21.52 -7.01
N GLU A 103 -14.08 20.30 -6.72
CA GLU A 103 -13.00 19.65 -7.46
C GLU A 103 -13.48 19.23 -8.84
N SER A 104 -12.73 19.64 -9.89
CA SER A 104 -13.11 19.35 -11.27
C SER A 104 -12.83 17.91 -11.70
N ASN A 105 -11.82 17.26 -11.10
CA ASN A 105 -11.42 15.89 -11.42
C ASN A 105 -11.21 15.09 -10.14
N PRO A 106 -12.28 14.79 -9.40
CA PRO A 106 -12.13 14.02 -8.17
C PRO A 106 -11.70 12.59 -8.47
N TRP A 107 -10.86 12.02 -7.61
CA TRP A 107 -10.57 10.59 -7.67
C TRP A 107 -11.81 9.82 -7.17
N THR A 108 -12.16 8.75 -7.89
CA THR A 108 -13.34 7.95 -7.56
C THR A 108 -13.01 6.48 -7.34
N GLU A 109 -11.86 6.02 -7.82
CA GLU A 109 -11.46 4.63 -7.69
C GLU A 109 -9.95 4.51 -7.56
N TRP A 110 -9.53 3.42 -6.93
CA TRP A 110 -8.12 3.13 -6.73
C TRP A 110 -7.85 1.65 -6.92
N LYS A 111 -6.59 1.34 -7.23
CA LYS A 111 -6.09 -0.03 -7.21
C LYS A 111 -4.59 -0.03 -7.06
N ILE A 112 -4.04 -1.19 -6.72
CA ILE A 112 -2.60 -1.41 -6.70
C ILE A 112 -2.24 -2.23 -7.93
N LEU A 113 -1.22 -1.79 -8.66
CA LEU A 113 -0.70 -2.49 -9.82
C LEU A 113 0.82 -2.50 -9.74
N ASN A 114 1.42 -3.68 -9.61
CA ASN A 114 2.88 -3.85 -9.46
C ASN A 114 3.49 -2.95 -8.37
N GLY A 115 2.77 -2.82 -7.24
CA GLY A 115 3.25 -2.04 -6.11
C GLY A 115 3.07 -0.54 -6.24
N GLN A 116 2.43 -0.08 -7.30
CA GLN A 116 2.10 1.33 -7.47
C GLN A 116 0.63 1.56 -7.18
N LEU A 117 0.31 2.76 -6.71
CA LEU A 117 -1.06 3.16 -6.42
C LEU A 117 -1.62 3.90 -7.65
N LEU A 118 -2.71 3.40 -8.19
CA LEU A 118 -3.45 4.07 -9.26
C LEU A 118 -4.68 4.73 -8.65
N LEU A 119 -4.79 6.04 -8.87
CA LEU A 119 -5.95 6.84 -8.47
C LEU A 119 -6.61 7.32 -9.76
N ASN A 120 -7.72 6.68 -10.13
CA ASN A 120 -8.30 6.75 -11.47
C ASN A 120 -7.26 6.28 -12.50
N ARG A 121 -6.75 7.20 -13.33
CA ARG A 121 -5.70 6.89 -14.33
C ARG A 121 -4.32 7.36 -13.89
N ASP A 122 -4.23 8.06 -12.77
CA ASP A 122 -2.97 8.61 -12.30
C ASP A 122 -2.21 7.53 -11.53
N THR A 123 -0.94 7.33 -11.86
CA THR A 123 -0.09 6.34 -11.24
C THR A 123 0.90 7.01 -10.29
N PHE A 124 0.98 6.50 -9.08
CA PHE A 124 1.88 7.04 -8.05
C PHE A 124 2.71 5.94 -7.43
N ASP A 125 3.95 6.28 -7.07
CA ASP A 125 4.74 5.47 -6.14
C ASP A 125 4.36 5.86 -4.72
N ILE A 126 4.26 4.88 -3.83
CA ILE A 126 4.03 5.14 -2.42
C ILE A 126 5.41 5.26 -1.76
N ASP A 127 5.85 6.48 -1.47
CA ASP A 127 7.15 6.71 -0.86
C ASP A 127 7.12 6.46 0.64
N GLN A 128 5.99 6.76 1.27
CA GLN A 128 5.79 6.51 2.69
C GLN A 128 4.30 6.34 2.99
N LEU A 129 3.98 5.32 3.75
CA LEU A 129 2.65 5.10 4.29
C LEU A 129 2.79 4.76 5.76
N SER A 130 2.15 5.54 6.62
CA SER A 130 2.13 5.30 8.05
C SER A 130 0.74 5.57 8.60
N ALA A 131 0.57 5.46 9.91
CA ALA A 131 -0.72 5.73 10.54
C ALA A 131 -1.19 7.17 10.32
N ASP A 132 -0.25 8.12 10.16
CA ASP A 132 -0.56 9.54 10.08
C ASP A 132 -0.25 10.18 8.74
N SER A 133 0.54 9.55 7.87
CA SER A 133 1.09 10.20 6.68
C SER A 133 1.04 9.28 5.47
N LEU A 134 0.80 9.89 4.31
CA LEU A 134 0.87 9.22 3.02
C LEU A 134 1.63 10.13 2.06
N TYR A 135 2.77 9.62 1.55
CA TYR A 135 3.58 10.35 0.58
C TYR A 135 3.49 9.63 -0.75
N LEU A 136 2.98 10.32 -1.76
CA LEU A 136 2.84 9.79 -3.12
C LEU A 136 3.76 10.57 -4.05
N GLU A 137 4.38 9.87 -4.99
CA GLU A 137 5.30 10.49 -5.95
C GLU A 137 4.94 10.08 -7.37
N ASN A 138 4.99 11.06 -8.28
CA ASN A 138 4.93 10.84 -9.71
C ASN A 138 5.90 11.80 -10.41
N HIS A 139 5.84 11.89 -11.74
CA HIS A 139 6.74 12.77 -12.49
C HIS A 139 6.54 14.26 -12.21
N ASP A 140 5.42 14.65 -11.60
CA ASP A 140 5.14 16.03 -11.24
C ASP A 140 5.70 16.41 -9.85
N GLY A 141 6.12 15.44 -9.06
CA GLY A 141 6.69 15.68 -7.74
C GLY A 141 6.16 14.77 -6.66
N ILE A 142 6.35 15.19 -5.42
CA ILE A 142 5.93 14.45 -4.22
C ILE A 142 4.74 15.15 -3.62
N PHE A 143 3.69 14.38 -3.33
CA PHE A 143 2.46 14.89 -2.73
C PHE A 143 2.31 14.29 -1.33
N VAL A 144 2.13 15.15 -0.35
CA VAL A 144 2.06 14.77 1.06
C VAL A 144 0.63 14.92 1.56
N TYR A 145 0.10 13.84 2.12
CA TYR A 145 -1.23 13.83 2.72
C TYR A 145 -1.13 13.44 4.18
N LYS A 146 -1.99 14.01 4.99
CA LYS A 146 -2.10 13.67 6.41
C LYS A 146 -3.42 12.97 6.66
N ARG A 147 -3.41 12.04 7.61
CA ARG A 147 -4.65 11.36 7.99
C ARG A 147 -5.54 12.30 8.77
N VAL A 148 -6.80 12.32 8.38
CA VAL A 148 -7.82 13.05 9.13
C VAL A 148 -8.21 12.19 10.31
N LYS A 149 -7.99 12.71 11.54
CA LYS A 149 -8.38 11.99 12.74
C LYS A 149 -9.89 12.14 12.94
N LYS A 150 -10.53 11.03 13.32
CA LYS A 150 -11.92 11.10 13.73
C LYS A 150 -11.99 11.82 15.06
N ASP A 151 -12.88 12.78 15.16
CA ASP A 151 -13.23 13.35 16.45
C ASP A 151 -13.88 12.26 17.30
N ALA A 152 -13.35 12.07 18.48
CA ALA A 152 -13.85 11.04 19.39
C ALA A 152 -15.27 11.41 19.88
#